data_94002eb36b1cca809d4484a432ea8ae0
#
_entry.id   94002eb36b1cca809d4484a432ea8ae0
#
_cell.length_a   1.000
_cell.length_b   1.000
_cell.length_c   1.000
_cell.angle_alpha   90.00
_cell.angle_beta   90.00
_cell.angle_gamma   90.00
#
_symmetry.space_group_name_H-M   'P 1'
#
loop_
_entity.id
_entity.type
_entity.pdbx_description
1 polymer ?
#
loop_
_entity_poly.entity_id
_entity_poly.type
_entity_poly.pdbx_seq_one_letter_code
_entity_poly.pdbx_strand_id
1 'polypeptide(L)'
;MPRLVWLRDHMQHSDTLAQWLHQQFAYEFIEQPLADWQREFAAGQGNGDWQCLIALENDQLLGGAALAANDLPERPELSPWLACVFIAPQARKRGLAEQLIEDICAATKANGTTRLYLHTHDRNDYYAKRGWQVQECFEAWGKEQWLMLRDL
;
A
#
# COMPACT_ATOMS: atom_id res chain seq x y z
N MET A 1 16.86 -3.80 14.69
CA MET A 1 15.39 -3.72 14.68
C MET A 1 14.93 -2.70 13.65
N PRO A 2 14.06 -3.06 12.75
CA PRO A 2 13.49 -2.09 11.81
C PRO A 2 12.67 -1.03 12.55
N ARG A 3 12.74 0.20 12.04
CA ARG A 3 11.87 1.29 12.49
C ARG A 3 10.77 1.50 11.46
N LEU A 4 9.54 1.72 11.91
CA LEU A 4 8.43 2.07 11.03
C LEU A 4 8.22 3.58 11.13
N VAL A 5 8.40 4.26 9.99
CA VAL A 5 8.36 5.74 9.92
C VAL A 5 7.57 6.16 8.69
N TRP A 6 7.03 7.39 8.72
CA TRP A 6 6.34 7.92 7.55
C TRP A 6 7.33 8.37 6.48
N LEU A 7 7.07 7.98 5.25
CA LEU A 7 7.94 8.33 4.13
C LEU A 7 8.09 9.84 3.96
N ARG A 8 7.04 10.62 4.27
CA ARG A 8 7.09 12.08 4.17
C ARG A 8 8.22 12.71 4.99
N ASP A 9 8.68 12.02 6.02
CA ASP A 9 9.79 12.49 6.87
C ASP A 9 11.14 11.91 6.42
N HIS A 10 11.16 11.08 5.37
CA HIS A 10 12.36 10.39 4.87
C HIS A 10 12.32 10.28 3.34
N MET A 11 12.13 11.43 2.68
CA MET A 11 11.86 11.47 1.23
C MET A 11 13.02 11.00 0.34
N GLN A 12 14.21 10.82 0.91
CA GLN A 12 15.33 10.24 0.17
C GLN A 12 15.03 8.80 -0.32
N HIS A 13 14.01 8.15 0.27
CA HIS A 13 13.62 6.79 -0.12
C HIS A 13 12.44 6.74 -1.10
N SER A 14 11.85 7.89 -1.43
CA SER A 14 10.62 7.94 -2.23
C SER A 14 10.78 7.35 -3.63
N ASP A 15 11.82 7.78 -4.36
CA ASP A 15 12.02 7.31 -5.73
C ASP A 15 12.35 5.82 -5.79
N THR A 16 13.10 5.31 -4.82
CA THR A 16 13.43 3.88 -4.75
C THR A 16 12.18 3.04 -4.50
N LEU A 17 11.36 3.45 -3.54
CA LEU A 17 10.13 2.70 -3.25
C LEU A 17 9.16 2.77 -4.43
N ALA A 18 9.01 3.94 -5.05
CA ALA A 18 8.16 4.08 -6.23
C ALA A 18 8.62 3.16 -7.36
N GLN A 19 9.94 3.02 -7.56
CA GLN A 19 10.49 2.10 -8.56
C GLN A 19 10.14 0.65 -8.23
N TRP A 20 10.28 0.24 -6.98
CA TRP A 20 9.93 -1.13 -6.56
C TRP A 20 8.45 -1.41 -6.81
N LEU A 21 7.57 -0.45 -6.49
CA LEU A 21 6.14 -0.59 -6.72
C LEU A 21 5.80 -0.66 -8.21
N HIS A 22 6.46 0.17 -9.01
CA HIS A 22 6.27 0.18 -10.46
C HIS A 22 6.63 -1.18 -11.08
N GLN A 23 7.68 -1.81 -10.59
CA GLN A 23 8.08 -3.15 -11.04
C GLN A 23 7.14 -4.24 -10.53
N GLN A 24 6.79 -4.20 -9.25
CA GLN A 24 5.94 -5.21 -8.62
C GLN A 24 4.52 -5.21 -9.21
N PHE A 25 3.98 -4.03 -9.48
CA PHE A 25 2.63 -3.86 -9.99
C PHE A 25 2.63 -3.37 -11.44
N ALA A 26 3.59 -3.85 -12.24
CA ALA A 26 3.77 -3.39 -13.63
C ALA A 26 2.49 -3.46 -14.46
N TYR A 27 1.63 -4.46 -14.21
CA TYR A 27 0.37 -4.60 -14.93
C TYR A 27 -0.61 -3.43 -14.68
N GLU A 28 -0.45 -2.70 -13.56
CA GLU A 28 -1.26 -1.51 -13.27
C GLU A 28 -0.66 -0.23 -13.87
N PHE A 29 0.62 -0.24 -14.23
CA PHE A 29 1.37 0.94 -14.68
C PHE A 29 1.70 0.90 -16.19
N ILE A 30 0.96 0.13 -16.97
CA ILE A 30 1.26 -0.05 -18.41
C ILE A 30 1.33 1.30 -19.14
N GLU A 31 0.50 2.27 -18.77
CA GLU A 31 0.41 3.57 -19.41
C GLU A 31 1.08 4.70 -18.62
N GLN A 32 1.70 4.38 -17.48
CA GLN A 32 2.35 5.40 -16.65
C GLN A 32 3.85 5.13 -16.56
N PRO A 33 4.69 5.98 -17.19
CA PRO A 33 6.15 5.85 -17.08
C PRO A 33 6.63 5.97 -15.65
N LEU A 34 7.76 5.33 -15.33
CA LEU A 34 8.32 5.35 -13.99
C LEU A 34 8.51 6.77 -13.45
N ALA A 35 9.06 7.67 -14.25
CA ALA A 35 9.31 9.04 -13.79
C ALA A 35 8.01 9.76 -13.39
N ASP A 36 6.92 9.53 -14.13
CA ASP A 36 5.63 10.12 -13.79
C ASP A 36 5.08 9.56 -12.48
N TRP A 37 5.21 8.25 -12.29
CA TRP A 37 4.80 7.61 -11.05
C TRP A 37 5.64 8.10 -9.87
N GLN A 38 6.95 8.23 -10.04
CA GLN A 38 7.82 8.74 -8.97
C GLN A 38 7.40 10.14 -8.52
N ARG A 39 7.02 11.02 -9.46
CA ARG A 39 6.53 12.37 -9.12
C ARG A 39 5.20 12.32 -8.41
N GLU A 40 4.25 11.52 -8.91
CA GLU A 40 2.92 11.37 -8.30
C GLU A 40 3.05 10.81 -6.87
N PHE A 41 3.86 9.78 -6.70
CA PHE A 41 4.07 9.12 -5.41
C PHE A 41 4.69 10.08 -4.40
N ALA A 42 5.72 10.82 -4.81
CA ALA A 42 6.37 11.80 -3.94
C ALA A 42 5.40 12.91 -3.51
N ALA A 43 4.65 13.46 -4.46
CA ALA A 43 3.63 14.48 -4.16
C ALA A 43 2.55 13.93 -3.23
N GLY A 44 2.18 12.67 -3.41
CA GLY A 44 1.14 12.00 -2.64
C GLY A 44 1.47 11.86 -1.16
N GLN A 45 2.73 11.91 -0.78
CA GLN A 45 3.13 11.85 0.63
C GLN A 45 2.66 13.10 1.38
N GLY A 46 2.69 14.25 0.73
CA GLY A 46 2.30 15.52 1.35
C GLY A 46 0.83 15.87 1.14
N ASN A 47 0.21 15.44 0.03
CA ASN A 47 -1.17 15.83 -0.27
C ASN A 47 -2.21 14.80 0.16
N GLY A 48 -1.80 13.67 0.72
CA GLY A 48 -2.71 12.63 1.23
C GLY A 48 -3.14 11.56 0.24
N ASP A 49 -2.68 11.63 -1.01
CA ASP A 49 -3.06 10.64 -2.01
C ASP A 49 -2.41 9.27 -1.75
N TRP A 50 -1.15 9.28 -1.27
CA TRP A 50 -0.36 8.06 -1.10
C TRP A 50 0.48 8.12 0.19
N GLN A 51 -0.16 8.25 1.36
CA GLN A 51 0.58 8.33 2.63
C GLN A 51 1.22 6.98 2.96
N CYS A 52 2.52 6.89 2.81
CA CYS A 52 3.23 5.62 2.95
C CYS A 52 3.98 5.53 4.28
N LEU A 53 3.77 4.41 4.97
CA LEU A 53 4.58 4.01 6.12
C LEU A 53 5.67 3.08 5.61
N ILE A 54 6.92 3.31 6.00
CA ILE A 54 8.05 2.51 5.53
C ILE A 54 8.81 1.87 6.68
N ALA A 55 9.48 0.76 6.39
CA ALA A 55 10.37 0.10 7.32
C ALA A 55 11.82 0.39 6.95
N LEU A 56 12.58 0.92 7.91
CA LEU A 56 14.00 1.23 7.75
C LEU A 56 14.83 0.45 8.76
N GLU A 57 15.97 -0.06 8.32
CA GLU A 57 16.95 -0.69 9.18
C GLU A 57 18.35 -0.23 8.75
N ASN A 58 19.08 0.45 9.63
CA ASN A 58 20.39 1.04 9.31
C ASN A 58 20.31 1.95 8.08
N ASP A 59 19.27 2.79 8.02
CA ASP A 59 18.96 3.70 6.91
C ASP A 59 18.70 2.99 5.57
N GLN A 60 18.53 1.67 5.58
CA GLN A 60 18.13 0.92 4.38
C GLN A 60 16.62 0.73 4.35
N LEU A 61 16.02 0.99 3.17
CA LEU A 61 14.62 0.78 2.94
C LEU A 61 14.34 -0.73 2.80
N LEU A 62 13.41 -1.23 3.61
CA LEU A 62 13.02 -2.64 3.57
C LEU A 62 11.66 -2.87 2.90
N GLY A 63 10.80 -1.87 2.90
CA GLY A 63 9.47 -1.98 2.32
C GLY A 63 8.53 -0.92 2.84
N GLY A 64 7.25 -1.04 2.48
CA GLY A 64 6.25 -0.08 2.91
C GLY A 64 4.83 -0.56 2.68
N ALA A 65 3.90 0.24 3.19
CA ALA A 65 2.46 0.12 2.93
C ALA A 65 1.86 1.52 2.94
N ALA A 66 0.87 1.75 2.11
CA ALA A 66 0.30 3.09 1.96
C ALA A 66 -1.16 3.15 2.40
N LEU A 67 -1.52 4.28 2.96
CA LEU A 67 -2.91 4.71 3.13
C LEU A 67 -3.22 5.62 1.95
N ALA A 68 -4.08 5.16 1.05
CA ALA A 68 -4.39 5.87 -0.18
C ALA A 68 -5.80 6.42 -0.15
N ALA A 69 -5.99 7.63 -0.69
CA ALA A 69 -7.32 8.21 -0.81
C ALA A 69 -8.14 7.46 -1.87
N ASN A 70 -7.52 7.06 -2.97
CA ASN A 70 -8.15 6.31 -4.05
C ASN A 70 -7.16 5.28 -4.59
N ASP A 71 -7.63 4.06 -4.86
CA ASP A 71 -6.80 3.01 -5.43
C ASP A 71 -7.50 2.23 -6.54
N LEU A 72 -8.77 2.50 -6.76
CA LEU A 72 -9.55 1.86 -7.82
C LEU A 72 -10.42 2.94 -8.47
N PRO A 73 -9.99 3.47 -9.64
CA PRO A 73 -10.69 4.60 -10.27
C PRO A 73 -12.15 4.35 -10.57
N GLU A 74 -12.55 3.12 -10.83
CA GLU A 74 -13.94 2.75 -11.11
C GLU A 74 -14.84 2.80 -9.86
N ARG A 75 -14.25 2.90 -8.67
CA ARG A 75 -14.99 2.91 -7.41
C ARG A 75 -14.59 4.13 -6.57
N PRO A 76 -14.84 5.36 -7.06
CA PRO A 76 -14.42 6.56 -6.35
C PRO A 76 -15.14 6.79 -5.02
N GLU A 77 -16.27 6.12 -4.82
CA GLU A 77 -17.02 6.19 -3.57
C GLU A 77 -16.34 5.45 -2.42
N LEU A 78 -15.40 4.56 -2.71
CA LEU A 78 -14.70 3.77 -1.68
C LEU A 78 -13.41 4.48 -1.29
N SER A 79 -13.22 4.72 0.00
CA SER A 79 -12.05 5.39 0.55
C SER A 79 -12.06 5.28 2.07
N PRO A 80 -10.90 5.23 2.75
CA PRO A 80 -9.57 5.11 2.17
C PRO A 80 -9.18 3.66 1.90
N TRP A 81 -8.00 3.48 1.31
CA TRP A 81 -7.50 2.17 0.88
C TRP A 81 -6.17 1.84 1.55
N LEU A 82 -5.97 0.57 1.85
CA LEU A 82 -4.63 0.01 2.04
C LEU A 82 -4.09 -0.34 0.66
N ALA A 83 -2.94 0.22 0.31
CA ALA A 83 -2.35 0.07 -1.03
C ALA A 83 -0.84 -0.06 -0.95
N CYS A 84 -0.21 -0.39 -2.06
CA CYS A 84 1.24 -0.34 -2.21
C CYS A 84 2.00 -1.15 -1.16
N VAL A 85 1.48 -2.31 -0.76
CA VAL A 85 2.16 -3.17 0.21
C VAL A 85 3.27 -3.92 -0.51
N PHE A 86 4.51 -3.67 -0.11
CA PHE A 86 5.68 -4.31 -0.71
C PHE A 86 6.81 -4.43 0.29
N ILE A 87 7.42 -5.63 0.35
CA ILE A 87 8.60 -5.89 1.17
C ILE A 87 9.71 -6.37 0.23
N ALA A 88 10.89 -5.76 0.34
CA ALA A 88 12.05 -6.18 -0.44
C ALA A 88 12.35 -7.66 -0.18
N PRO A 89 12.74 -8.43 -1.22
CA PRO A 89 12.92 -9.88 -1.07
C PRO A 89 13.80 -10.30 0.10
N GLN A 90 14.89 -9.58 0.34
CA GLN A 90 15.82 -9.92 1.43
C GLN A 90 15.25 -9.65 2.82
N ALA A 91 14.16 -8.90 2.91
CA ALA A 91 13.52 -8.54 4.20
C ALA A 91 12.23 -9.32 4.46
N ARG A 92 11.87 -10.25 3.59
CA ARG A 92 10.65 -11.06 3.74
C ARG A 92 10.79 -12.09 4.86
N LYS A 93 9.64 -12.63 5.29
CA LYS A 93 9.54 -13.65 6.34
C LYS A 93 9.97 -13.14 7.73
N ARG A 94 9.86 -11.84 7.96
CA ARG A 94 10.16 -11.20 9.24
C ARG A 94 8.92 -10.57 9.87
N GLY A 95 7.74 -10.74 9.25
CA GLY A 95 6.50 -10.16 9.74
C GLY A 95 6.35 -8.67 9.48
N LEU A 96 7.16 -8.08 8.61
CA LEU A 96 7.14 -6.63 8.37
C LEU A 96 5.86 -6.16 7.70
N ALA A 97 5.34 -6.91 6.72
CA ALA A 97 4.09 -6.54 6.06
C ALA A 97 2.96 -6.45 7.08
N GLU A 98 2.85 -7.43 7.96
CA GLU A 98 1.82 -7.44 8.99
C GLU A 98 1.96 -6.25 9.94
N GLN A 99 3.18 -5.93 10.37
CA GLN A 99 3.43 -4.78 11.24
C GLN A 99 3.04 -3.46 10.56
N LEU A 100 3.44 -3.29 9.29
CA LEU A 100 3.10 -2.09 8.52
C LEU A 100 1.59 -1.95 8.36
N ILE A 101 0.91 -3.03 8.00
CA ILE A 101 -0.54 -3.03 7.80
C ILE A 101 -1.26 -2.70 9.11
N GLU A 102 -0.86 -3.31 10.22
CA GLU A 102 -1.49 -3.05 11.52
C GLU A 102 -1.27 -1.60 11.96
N ASP A 103 -0.10 -1.05 11.72
CA ASP A 103 0.17 0.36 12.05
C ASP A 103 -0.64 1.32 11.18
N ILE A 104 -0.81 1.01 9.89
CA ILE A 104 -1.71 1.78 9.01
C ILE A 104 -3.14 1.72 9.55
N CYS A 105 -3.62 0.54 9.93
CA CYS A 105 -4.97 0.39 10.48
C CYS A 105 -5.13 1.20 11.77
N ALA A 106 -4.14 1.16 12.66
CA ALA A 106 -4.19 1.91 13.92
C ALA A 106 -4.21 3.42 13.68
N ALA A 107 -3.36 3.92 12.76
CA ALA A 107 -3.33 5.34 12.42
C ALA A 107 -4.64 5.81 11.79
N THR A 108 -5.21 4.99 10.93
CA THR A 108 -6.48 5.28 10.25
C THR A 108 -7.62 5.35 11.26
N LYS A 109 -7.66 4.39 12.19
CA LYS A 109 -8.65 4.37 13.27
C LYS A 109 -8.51 5.61 14.17
N ALA A 110 -7.28 5.98 14.51
CA ALA A 110 -7.01 7.16 15.34
C ALA A 110 -7.51 8.45 14.69
N ASN A 111 -7.57 8.49 13.35
CA ASN A 111 -8.12 9.62 12.61
C ASN A 111 -9.65 9.60 12.49
N GLY A 112 -10.32 8.64 13.13
CA GLY A 112 -11.77 8.56 13.13
C GLY A 112 -12.37 7.76 11.97
N THR A 113 -11.55 7.18 11.11
CA THR A 113 -12.00 6.33 10.01
C THR A 113 -12.28 4.92 10.54
N THR A 114 -13.40 4.32 10.13
CA THR A 114 -13.86 3.06 10.69
C THR A 114 -13.74 1.88 9.74
N ARG A 115 -13.26 2.09 8.51
CA ARG A 115 -13.18 1.03 7.51
C ARG A 115 -12.09 1.32 6.50
N LEU A 116 -11.31 0.29 6.16
CA LEU A 116 -10.33 0.31 5.07
C LEU A 116 -10.71 -0.68 4.00
N TYR A 117 -10.37 -0.36 2.76
CA TYR A 117 -10.53 -1.23 1.60
C TYR A 117 -9.18 -1.64 1.05
N LEU A 118 -9.12 -2.74 0.34
CA LEU A 118 -7.98 -3.14 -0.48
C LEU A 118 -8.47 -3.95 -1.67
N HIS A 119 -7.65 -4.08 -2.71
CA HIS A 119 -7.87 -5.07 -3.74
C HIS A 119 -6.59 -5.89 -3.94
N THR A 120 -6.77 -7.15 -4.28
CA THR A 120 -5.65 -8.06 -4.50
C THR A 120 -6.05 -9.12 -5.52
N HIS A 121 -5.10 -9.55 -6.34
CA HIS A 121 -5.35 -10.64 -7.30
C HIS A 121 -4.88 -11.99 -6.78
N ASP A 122 -3.99 -12.04 -5.79
CA ASP A 122 -3.35 -13.29 -5.36
C ASP A 122 -3.12 -13.44 -3.85
N ARG A 123 -3.51 -12.43 -3.04
CA ARG A 123 -3.25 -12.44 -1.58
C ARG A 123 -4.52 -12.45 -0.75
N ASN A 124 -5.66 -12.81 -1.34
CA ASN A 124 -6.93 -12.81 -0.62
C ASN A 124 -6.90 -13.72 0.62
N ASP A 125 -6.25 -14.90 0.54
CA ASP A 125 -6.14 -15.78 1.71
C ASP A 125 -5.29 -15.17 2.82
N TYR A 126 -4.20 -14.50 2.45
CA TYR A 126 -3.33 -13.80 3.41
C TYR A 126 -4.14 -12.77 4.21
N TYR A 127 -4.91 -11.95 3.51
CA TYR A 127 -5.70 -10.89 4.15
C TYR A 127 -6.89 -11.45 4.91
N ALA A 128 -7.55 -12.50 4.41
CA ALA A 128 -8.68 -13.12 5.10
C ALA A 128 -8.28 -13.63 6.48
N LYS A 129 -7.08 -14.20 6.60
CA LYS A 129 -6.57 -14.67 7.89
C LYS A 129 -6.28 -13.55 8.87
N ARG A 130 -6.26 -12.32 8.42
CA ARG A 130 -5.92 -11.12 9.22
C ARG A 130 -7.09 -10.17 9.40
N GLY A 131 -8.32 -10.68 9.25
CA GLY A 131 -9.52 -9.93 9.56
C GLY A 131 -10.13 -9.14 8.41
N TRP A 132 -9.62 -9.35 7.19
CA TRP A 132 -10.20 -8.72 6.01
C TRP A 132 -11.27 -9.64 5.41
N GLN A 133 -12.35 -9.05 4.92
CA GLN A 133 -13.49 -9.78 4.36
C GLN A 133 -13.63 -9.46 2.88
N VAL A 134 -13.89 -10.50 2.07
CA VAL A 134 -14.17 -10.30 0.65
C VAL A 134 -15.54 -9.64 0.51
N GLN A 135 -15.56 -8.51 -0.19
CA GLN A 135 -16.80 -7.79 -0.49
C GLN A 135 -17.34 -8.20 -1.86
N GLU A 136 -16.47 -8.28 -2.86
CA GLU A 136 -16.82 -8.70 -4.21
C GLU A 136 -15.59 -9.13 -4.98
N CYS A 137 -15.81 -9.87 -6.07
CA CYS A 137 -14.77 -10.19 -7.04
C CYS A 137 -15.05 -9.40 -8.31
N PHE A 138 -13.98 -8.94 -8.95
CA PHE A 138 -14.08 -8.17 -10.19
C PHE A 138 -12.86 -8.45 -11.06
N GLU A 139 -12.88 -8.01 -12.30
CA GLU A 139 -11.75 -8.15 -13.21
C GLU A 139 -11.17 -6.77 -13.51
N ALA A 140 -9.85 -6.64 -13.39
CA ALA A 140 -9.12 -5.43 -13.74
C ALA A 140 -7.71 -5.83 -14.16
N TRP A 141 -7.16 -5.08 -15.13
CA TRP A 141 -5.81 -5.32 -15.66
C TRP A 141 -5.61 -6.76 -16.13
N GLY A 142 -6.67 -7.39 -16.67
CA GLY A 142 -6.61 -8.78 -17.14
C GLY A 142 -6.51 -9.83 -16.06
N LYS A 143 -6.78 -9.49 -14.80
CA LYS A 143 -6.68 -10.39 -13.66
C LYS A 143 -7.95 -10.35 -12.84
N GLU A 144 -8.30 -11.50 -12.26
CA GLU A 144 -9.36 -11.55 -11.25
C GLU A 144 -8.85 -10.85 -9.98
N GLN A 145 -9.68 -9.99 -9.41
CA GLN A 145 -9.36 -9.22 -8.22
C GLN A 145 -10.39 -9.47 -7.14
N TRP A 146 -9.95 -9.44 -5.89
CA TRP A 146 -10.85 -9.44 -4.73
C TRP A 146 -10.84 -8.06 -4.10
N LEU A 147 -12.03 -7.44 -4.02
CA LEU A 147 -12.24 -6.24 -3.21
C LEU A 147 -12.50 -6.69 -1.79
N MET A 148 -11.68 -6.25 -0.87
CA MET A 148 -11.77 -6.64 0.54
C MET A 148 -11.90 -5.41 1.41
N LEU A 149 -12.48 -5.60 2.59
CA LEU A 149 -12.61 -4.54 3.58
C LEU A 149 -12.30 -5.06 4.97
N ARG A 150 -11.91 -4.14 5.85
CA ARG A 150 -11.73 -4.40 7.27
C ARG A 150 -12.33 -3.26 8.06
N ASP A 151 -13.20 -3.60 9.02
CA ASP A 151 -13.73 -2.63 9.99
C ASP A 151 -12.70 -2.44 11.11
N LEU A 152 -12.49 -1.21 11.49
CA LEU A 152 -11.41 -0.81 12.41
C LEU A 152 -11.90 -0.56 13.83
#